data_0edb27d4ac01edbbeb9d3c00c05da064
#
_entry.id   0edb27d4ac01edbbeb9d3c00c05da064
#
_cell.length_a   1.000
_cell.length_b   1.000
_cell.length_c   1.000
_cell.angle_alpha   90.00
_cell.angle_beta   90.00
_cell.angle_gamma   90.00
#
_symmetry.space_group_name_H-M   'P 1'
#
loop_
_entity.id
_entity.type
_entity.pdbx_description
1 polymer ?
#
loop_
_entity_poly.entity_id
_entity_poly.type
_entity_poly.pdbx_seq_one_letter_code
_entity_poly.pdbx_strand_id
1 'polypeptide(L)'
;KVAEAPAKQDFKAVTTVKSGQKNVYAVVKAMNGNYWKKVIAGMKKAGEENGVNVYVGGVNKDGNWELQRAMLIDAQAKKADSIILGAADSMRLTETTKNLRADKLPVVLVDTMMNTEDYDASYMTNNLAAGAEVAKKMVELLKESGVSEDEEITIVMHVSNLASRTISERLDSTIANWYNLAPKKWKISKAYLINYGDE
;
A
#
# COMPACT_ATOMS: atom_id res chain seq x y z
N LYS A 1 -4.58 27.86 12.67
CA LYS A 1 -3.23 27.26 12.53
C LYS A 1 -3.15 26.77 11.09
N VAL A 2 -2.27 27.35 10.28
CA VAL A 2 -1.95 26.83 8.95
C VAL A 2 -1.26 25.49 9.20
N ALA A 3 -1.81 24.40 8.64
CA ALA A 3 -1.18 23.10 8.71
C ALA A 3 0.21 23.22 8.04
N GLU A 4 1.25 22.90 8.77
CA GLU A 4 2.60 22.82 8.24
C GLU A 4 2.59 21.83 7.06
N ALA A 5 3.13 22.24 5.92
CA ALA A 5 3.26 21.34 4.77
C ALA A 5 4.07 20.10 5.22
N PRO A 6 3.61 18.87 4.92
CA PRO A 6 4.30 17.67 5.35
C PRO A 6 5.73 17.68 4.80
N ALA A 7 6.69 17.46 5.70
CA ALA A 7 8.10 17.49 5.35
C ALA A 7 8.40 16.45 4.27
N LYS A 8 8.93 16.92 3.14
CA LYS A 8 9.42 16.07 2.04
C LYS A 8 10.55 15.19 2.59
N GLN A 9 10.42 13.87 2.49
CA GLN A 9 11.53 12.98 2.75
C GLN A 9 12.33 12.80 1.47
N ASP A 10 13.58 13.27 1.49
CA ASP A 10 14.49 13.08 0.36
C ASP A 10 14.81 11.61 0.14
N PHE A 11 15.10 11.27 -1.12
CA PHE A 11 15.59 9.93 -1.46
C PHE A 11 16.91 9.62 -0.78
N LYS A 12 16.99 8.46 -0.14
CA LYS A 12 18.20 7.92 0.47
C LYS A 12 18.62 6.66 -0.25
N ALA A 13 19.90 6.58 -0.60
CA ALA A 13 20.46 5.34 -1.12
C ALA A 13 20.40 4.25 -0.05
N VAL A 14 19.86 3.07 -0.42
CA VAL A 14 19.83 1.90 0.45
C VAL A 14 20.83 0.82 0.03
N THR A 15 21.42 0.96 -1.16
CA THR A 15 22.56 0.17 -1.64
C THR A 15 23.83 1.01 -1.62
N THR A 16 25.00 0.37 -1.76
CA THR A 16 26.26 1.09 -2.05
C THR A 16 26.17 1.63 -3.47
N VAL A 17 26.19 2.96 -3.61
CA VAL A 17 26.10 3.64 -4.91
C VAL A 17 27.38 3.42 -5.71
N LYS A 18 27.24 2.96 -6.95
CA LYS A 18 28.35 2.77 -7.88
C LYS A 18 28.06 3.50 -9.20
N SER A 19 29.10 4.15 -9.73
CA SER A 19 29.01 4.81 -11.03
C SER A 19 28.77 3.79 -12.15
N GLY A 20 27.96 4.17 -13.15
CA GLY A 20 27.64 3.34 -14.29
C GLY A 20 26.54 2.29 -14.05
N GLN A 21 26.08 2.13 -12.82
CA GLN A 21 24.92 1.29 -12.53
C GLN A 21 23.61 2.05 -12.77
N LYS A 22 22.55 1.30 -13.08
CA LYS A 22 21.19 1.83 -13.20
C LYS A 22 20.69 2.35 -11.85
N ASN A 23 19.90 3.42 -11.89
CA ASN A 23 19.33 4.07 -10.72
C ASN A 23 17.83 3.78 -10.62
N VAL A 24 17.45 3.02 -9.62
CA VAL A 24 16.06 2.68 -9.31
C VAL A 24 15.59 3.57 -8.16
N TYR A 25 14.49 4.30 -8.36
CA TYR A 25 13.89 5.13 -7.33
C TYR A 25 12.59 4.50 -6.83
N ALA A 26 12.52 4.23 -5.54
CA ALA A 26 11.34 3.70 -4.90
C ALA A 26 10.61 4.78 -4.10
N VAL A 27 9.33 4.99 -4.39
CA VAL A 27 8.43 5.87 -3.64
C VAL A 27 7.42 5.02 -2.90
N VAL A 28 7.52 4.99 -1.58
CA VAL A 28 6.68 4.16 -0.72
C VAL A 28 5.66 5.00 0.06
N LYS A 29 4.52 4.40 0.41
CA LYS A 29 3.41 5.12 1.07
C LYS A 29 3.61 5.32 2.58
N ALA A 30 4.59 4.65 3.18
CA ALA A 30 5.04 4.90 4.54
C ALA A 30 6.51 4.51 4.70
N MET A 31 7.30 5.35 5.37
CA MET A 31 8.72 5.06 5.66
C MET A 31 8.89 4.36 7.00
N ASN A 32 7.92 4.54 7.89
CA ASN A 32 7.88 3.97 9.22
C ASN A 32 7.10 2.65 9.23
N GLY A 33 7.14 1.92 10.31
CA GLY A 33 6.44 0.65 10.43
C GLY A 33 7.25 -0.57 9.97
N ASN A 34 6.94 -1.71 10.59
CA ASN A 34 7.70 -2.94 10.38
C ASN A 34 7.51 -3.54 8.98
N TYR A 35 6.34 -3.33 8.38
CA TYR A 35 6.04 -3.82 7.03
C TYR A 35 6.94 -3.15 5.99
N TRP A 36 6.96 -1.81 5.94
CA TRP A 36 7.76 -1.07 4.96
C TRP A 36 9.25 -1.22 5.18
N LYS A 37 9.73 -1.36 6.42
CA LYS A 37 11.12 -1.71 6.70
C LYS A 37 11.54 -3.04 6.04
N LYS A 38 10.65 -4.05 6.05
CA LYS A 38 10.90 -5.33 5.37
C LYS A 38 10.89 -5.20 3.85
N VAL A 39 9.96 -4.42 3.29
CA VAL A 39 9.89 -4.14 1.85
C VAL A 39 11.17 -3.42 1.40
N ILE A 40 11.60 -2.40 2.13
CA ILE A 40 12.84 -1.65 1.83
C ILE A 40 14.08 -2.55 1.95
N ALA A 41 14.13 -3.44 2.95
CA ALA A 41 15.20 -4.41 3.07
C ALA A 41 15.25 -5.37 1.86
N GLY A 42 14.10 -5.79 1.36
CA GLY A 42 13.98 -6.56 0.11
C GLY A 42 14.50 -5.79 -1.11
N MET A 43 14.14 -4.51 -1.24
CA MET A 43 14.64 -3.65 -2.31
C MET A 43 16.17 -3.47 -2.25
N LYS A 44 16.73 -3.29 -1.05
CA LYS A 44 18.18 -3.23 -0.83
C LYS A 44 18.84 -4.52 -1.31
N LYS A 45 18.37 -5.66 -0.83
CA LYS A 45 18.91 -6.97 -1.20
C LYS A 45 18.86 -7.18 -2.72
N ALA A 46 17.72 -6.93 -3.35
CA ALA A 46 17.58 -7.06 -4.80
C ALA A 46 18.53 -6.11 -5.57
N GLY A 47 18.71 -4.90 -5.09
CA GLY A 47 19.65 -3.95 -5.68
C GLY A 47 21.11 -4.41 -5.61
N GLU A 48 21.52 -4.94 -4.47
CA GLU A 48 22.88 -5.50 -4.28
C GLU A 48 23.10 -6.73 -5.17
N GLU A 49 22.14 -7.65 -5.24
CA GLU A 49 22.22 -8.87 -6.05
C GLU A 49 22.24 -8.60 -7.57
N ASN A 50 21.55 -7.54 -8.02
CA ASN A 50 21.43 -7.23 -9.45
C ASN A 50 22.33 -6.07 -9.90
N GLY A 51 23.17 -5.54 -9.03
CA GLY A 51 24.10 -4.48 -9.37
C GLY A 51 23.43 -3.18 -9.80
N VAL A 52 22.35 -2.76 -9.11
CA VAL A 52 21.67 -1.49 -9.34
C VAL A 52 21.71 -0.61 -8.09
N ASN A 53 21.77 0.70 -8.31
CA ASN A 53 21.64 1.68 -7.23
C ASN A 53 20.15 1.83 -6.87
N VAL A 54 19.79 1.63 -5.62
CA VAL A 54 18.41 1.80 -5.15
C VAL A 54 18.32 2.97 -4.19
N TYR A 55 17.44 3.91 -4.52
CA TYR A 55 17.13 5.08 -3.70
C TYR A 55 15.68 4.96 -3.23
N VAL A 56 15.45 5.07 -1.93
CA VAL A 56 14.11 4.98 -1.35
C VAL A 56 13.73 6.31 -0.73
N GLY A 57 12.54 6.74 -1.02
CA GLY A 57 11.87 7.86 -0.38
C GLY A 57 10.39 7.54 -0.20
N GLY A 58 9.73 8.31 0.62
CA GLY A 58 8.31 8.07 0.89
C GLY A 58 7.73 9.13 1.80
N VAL A 59 6.54 8.87 2.27
CA VAL A 59 5.82 9.75 3.17
C VAL A 59 5.83 9.17 4.58
N ASN A 60 5.71 10.03 5.58
CA ASN A 60 5.64 9.59 6.97
C ASN A 60 4.22 9.15 7.37
N LYS A 61 3.22 9.57 6.62
CA LYS A 61 1.81 9.29 6.89
C LYS A 61 1.14 8.77 5.62
N ASP A 62 0.47 7.64 5.74
CA ASP A 62 -0.30 7.06 4.63
C ASP A 62 -1.39 8.04 4.14
N GLY A 63 -1.70 7.98 2.84
CA GLY A 63 -2.69 8.84 2.20
C GLY A 63 -2.14 10.17 1.65
N ASN A 64 -0.88 10.52 1.88
CA ASN A 64 -0.28 11.75 1.34
C ASN A 64 0.20 11.56 -0.11
N TRP A 65 -0.75 11.48 -1.02
CA TRP A 65 -0.50 11.28 -2.45
C TRP A 65 0.14 12.51 -3.12
N GLU A 66 -0.13 13.73 -2.65
CA GLU A 66 0.48 14.96 -3.20
C GLU A 66 2.00 14.91 -3.05
N LEU A 67 2.47 14.51 -1.88
CA LEU A 67 3.91 14.37 -1.63
C LEU A 67 4.51 13.23 -2.47
N GLN A 68 3.80 12.10 -2.60
CA GLN A 68 4.26 11.02 -3.50
C GLN A 68 4.35 11.50 -4.95
N ARG A 69 3.36 12.26 -5.44
CA ARG A 69 3.40 12.86 -6.77
C ARG A 69 4.65 13.74 -6.95
N ALA A 70 4.92 14.62 -6.00
CA ALA A 70 6.10 15.47 -6.05
C ALA A 70 7.40 14.64 -6.08
N MET A 71 7.46 13.54 -5.32
CA MET A 71 8.63 12.65 -5.32
C MET A 71 8.78 11.88 -6.63
N LEU A 72 7.71 11.45 -7.27
CA LEU A 72 7.76 10.80 -8.58
C LEU A 72 8.34 11.74 -9.65
N ILE A 73 7.90 13.00 -9.64
CA ILE A 73 8.45 14.05 -10.54
C ILE A 73 9.92 14.32 -10.21
N ASP A 74 10.31 14.37 -8.95
CA ASP A 74 11.70 14.54 -8.52
C ASP A 74 12.59 13.36 -8.97
N ALA A 75 12.10 12.12 -8.84
CA ALA A 75 12.82 10.94 -9.33
C ALA A 75 13.06 10.99 -10.85
N GLN A 76 12.06 11.42 -11.62
CA GLN A 76 12.20 11.63 -13.06
C GLN A 76 13.25 12.73 -13.36
N ALA A 77 13.19 13.86 -12.66
CA ALA A 77 14.17 14.94 -12.80
C ALA A 77 15.60 14.50 -12.44
N LYS A 78 15.74 13.56 -11.51
CA LYS A 78 17.00 12.91 -11.14
C LYS A 78 17.46 11.82 -12.12
N LYS A 79 16.76 11.68 -13.26
CA LYS A 79 17.07 10.69 -14.30
C LYS A 79 17.02 9.25 -13.78
N ALA A 80 15.96 8.91 -13.07
CA ALA A 80 15.68 7.52 -12.70
C ALA A 80 15.68 6.62 -13.96
N ASP A 81 16.25 5.44 -13.86
CA ASP A 81 16.14 4.41 -14.90
C ASP A 81 14.85 3.58 -14.74
N SER A 82 14.29 3.53 -13.53
CA SER A 82 12.98 2.94 -13.25
C SER A 82 12.43 3.42 -11.91
N ILE A 83 11.11 3.25 -11.76
CA ILE A 83 10.36 3.61 -10.54
C ILE A 83 9.77 2.34 -9.92
N ILE A 84 9.87 2.24 -8.59
CA ILE A 84 9.04 1.34 -7.79
C ILE A 84 8.06 2.21 -7.01
N LEU A 85 6.76 1.94 -7.13
CA LEU A 85 5.71 2.73 -6.50
C LEU A 85 4.84 1.89 -5.58
N GLY A 86 4.83 2.23 -4.28
CA GLY A 86 3.79 1.82 -3.34
C GLY A 86 2.80 2.98 -3.18
N ALA A 87 1.70 2.96 -3.94
CA ALA A 87 0.79 4.10 -4.06
C ALA A 87 -0.03 4.34 -2.77
N ALA A 88 -0.06 5.57 -2.27
CA ALA A 88 -0.91 5.99 -1.16
C ALA A 88 -2.38 6.20 -1.59
N ASP A 89 -2.60 6.47 -2.88
CA ASP A 89 -3.93 6.63 -3.47
C ASP A 89 -3.93 5.97 -4.85
N SER A 90 -4.86 5.02 -5.04
CA SER A 90 -4.91 4.20 -6.26
C SER A 90 -5.46 4.96 -7.48
N MET A 91 -6.08 6.13 -7.30
CA MET A 91 -6.69 6.91 -8.37
C MET A 91 -5.90 8.20 -8.66
N ARG A 92 -5.53 8.97 -7.64
CA ARG A 92 -4.98 10.32 -7.81
C ARG A 92 -3.56 10.34 -8.41
N LEU A 93 -2.85 9.22 -8.40
CA LEU A 93 -1.53 9.08 -9.01
C LEU A 93 -1.56 8.53 -10.45
N THR A 94 -2.73 8.17 -10.99
CA THR A 94 -2.86 7.54 -12.32
C THR A 94 -2.30 8.39 -13.44
N GLU A 95 -2.62 9.69 -13.47
CA GLU A 95 -2.11 10.62 -14.48
C GLU A 95 -0.58 10.76 -14.41
N THR A 96 -0.04 10.86 -13.17
CA THR A 96 1.42 10.94 -12.99
C THR A 96 2.10 9.67 -13.51
N THR A 97 1.57 8.50 -13.17
CA THR A 97 2.11 7.22 -13.64
C THR A 97 2.05 7.10 -15.16
N LYS A 98 0.93 7.51 -15.77
CA LYS A 98 0.76 7.56 -17.22
C LYS A 98 1.83 8.45 -17.89
N ASN A 99 2.08 9.63 -17.35
CA ASN A 99 3.09 10.55 -17.87
C ASN A 99 4.51 9.96 -17.77
N LEU A 100 4.85 9.33 -16.65
CA LEU A 100 6.13 8.62 -16.49
C LEU A 100 6.29 7.52 -17.55
N ARG A 101 5.23 6.74 -17.80
CA ARG A 101 5.23 5.69 -18.84
C ARG A 101 5.33 6.25 -20.26
N ALA A 102 4.67 7.39 -20.54
CA ALA A 102 4.78 8.09 -21.84
C ALA A 102 6.23 8.54 -22.11
N ASP A 103 6.95 8.94 -21.07
CA ASP A 103 8.38 9.28 -21.13
C ASP A 103 9.29 8.03 -21.09
N LYS A 104 8.73 6.84 -21.29
CA LYS A 104 9.44 5.55 -21.33
C LYS A 104 10.16 5.18 -20.02
N LEU A 105 9.75 5.75 -18.90
CA LEU A 105 10.27 5.39 -17.59
C LEU A 105 9.50 4.17 -17.07
N PRO A 106 10.15 3.01 -16.86
CA PRO A 106 9.49 1.83 -16.31
C PRO A 106 8.94 2.06 -14.92
N VAL A 107 7.70 1.59 -14.66
CA VAL A 107 7.03 1.69 -13.37
C VAL A 107 6.59 0.30 -12.90
N VAL A 108 7.05 -0.08 -11.72
CA VAL A 108 6.65 -1.32 -11.04
C VAL A 108 5.85 -0.97 -9.78
N LEU A 109 4.66 -1.53 -9.67
CA LEU A 109 3.82 -1.35 -8.49
C LEU A 109 4.17 -2.38 -7.41
N VAL A 110 4.19 -1.95 -6.16
CA VAL A 110 4.36 -2.81 -4.99
C VAL A 110 3.29 -2.52 -3.96
N ASP A 111 2.75 -3.57 -3.33
CA ASP A 111 1.73 -3.49 -2.26
C ASP A 111 0.34 -3.02 -2.72
N THR A 112 0.25 -1.94 -3.50
CA THR A 112 -1.03 -1.32 -3.86
C THR A 112 -1.23 -1.25 -5.36
N MET A 113 -2.32 -1.82 -5.86
CA MET A 113 -2.77 -1.67 -7.25
C MET A 113 -3.28 -0.26 -7.49
N MET A 114 -3.00 0.26 -8.68
CA MET A 114 -3.56 1.51 -9.17
C MET A 114 -4.73 1.26 -10.14
N ASN A 115 -5.59 2.27 -10.30
CA ASN A 115 -6.71 2.23 -11.24
C ASN A 115 -6.28 2.67 -12.65
N THR A 116 -5.20 2.07 -13.15
CA THR A 116 -4.64 2.29 -14.48
C THR A 116 -3.86 1.05 -14.92
N GLU A 117 -3.67 0.88 -16.20
CA GLU A 117 -2.78 -0.14 -16.80
C GLU A 117 -1.40 0.43 -17.17
N ASP A 118 -1.11 1.69 -16.84
CA ASP A 118 0.14 2.38 -17.17
C ASP A 118 1.29 2.00 -16.20
N TYR A 119 1.58 0.70 -16.10
CA TYR A 119 2.71 0.15 -15.34
C TYR A 119 3.24 -1.11 -16.05
N ASP A 120 4.46 -1.54 -15.72
CA ASP A 120 5.10 -2.70 -16.37
C ASP A 120 4.87 -4.01 -15.61
N ALA A 121 4.85 -3.96 -14.28
CA ALA A 121 4.62 -5.11 -13.42
C ALA A 121 4.04 -4.68 -12.09
N SER A 122 3.41 -5.63 -11.38
CA SER A 122 2.88 -5.40 -10.04
C SER A 122 3.13 -6.62 -9.13
N TYR A 123 3.53 -6.35 -7.90
CA TYR A 123 3.75 -7.36 -6.87
C TYR A 123 2.98 -6.99 -5.61
N MET A 124 1.97 -7.78 -5.28
CA MET A 124 1.09 -7.49 -4.15
C MET A 124 0.43 -8.74 -3.60
N THR A 125 -0.17 -8.61 -2.43
CA THR A 125 -1.06 -9.62 -1.86
C THR A 125 -2.34 -9.73 -2.69
N ASN A 126 -2.88 -10.94 -2.83
CA ASN A 126 -4.26 -11.12 -3.28
C ASN A 126 -5.21 -10.65 -2.16
N ASN A 127 -5.62 -9.39 -2.25
CA ASN A 127 -6.38 -8.72 -1.18
C ASN A 127 -7.81 -9.25 -1.06
N LEU A 128 -8.41 -9.73 -2.13
CA LEU A 128 -9.72 -10.39 -2.09
C LEU A 128 -9.65 -11.71 -1.33
N ALA A 129 -8.64 -12.54 -1.62
CA ALA A 129 -8.42 -13.78 -0.88
C ALA A 129 -8.10 -13.51 0.59
N ALA A 130 -7.26 -12.50 0.89
CA ALA A 130 -6.95 -12.12 2.26
C ALA A 130 -8.19 -11.68 3.04
N GLY A 131 -9.10 -10.90 2.43
CA GLY A 131 -10.37 -10.50 3.04
C GLY A 131 -11.29 -11.69 3.34
N ALA A 132 -11.36 -12.66 2.42
CA ALA A 132 -12.13 -13.88 2.64
C ALA A 132 -11.61 -14.70 3.83
N GLU A 133 -10.28 -14.84 3.94
CA GLU A 133 -9.65 -15.54 5.07
C GLU A 133 -9.88 -14.81 6.41
N VAL A 134 -9.89 -13.46 6.42
CA VAL A 134 -10.22 -12.68 7.62
C VAL A 134 -11.65 -12.99 8.10
N ALA A 135 -12.63 -12.97 7.21
CA ALA A 135 -14.01 -13.28 7.56
C ALA A 135 -14.16 -14.71 8.09
N LYS A 136 -13.57 -15.69 7.41
CA LYS A 136 -13.58 -17.10 7.80
C LYS A 136 -12.97 -17.27 9.19
N LYS A 137 -11.76 -16.74 9.40
CA LYS A 137 -11.06 -16.91 10.68
C LYS A 137 -11.77 -16.20 11.84
N MET A 138 -12.39 -15.06 11.61
CA MET A 138 -13.19 -14.38 12.62
C MET A 138 -14.42 -15.22 13.04
N VAL A 139 -15.14 -15.80 12.08
CA VAL A 139 -16.28 -16.68 12.37
C VAL A 139 -15.84 -17.91 13.16
N GLU A 140 -14.72 -18.54 12.77
CA GLU A 140 -14.14 -19.69 13.50
C GLU A 140 -13.80 -19.31 14.95
N LEU A 141 -13.07 -18.20 15.14
CA LEU A 141 -12.66 -17.75 16.47
C LEU A 141 -13.83 -17.43 17.38
N LEU A 142 -14.88 -16.81 16.88
CA LEU A 142 -16.09 -16.54 17.66
C LEU A 142 -16.78 -17.83 18.11
N LYS A 143 -16.88 -18.82 17.23
CA LYS A 143 -17.42 -20.15 17.57
C LYS A 143 -16.53 -20.88 18.57
N GLU A 144 -15.23 -20.90 18.36
CA GLU A 144 -14.25 -21.48 19.29
C GLU A 144 -14.29 -20.83 20.68
N SER A 145 -14.62 -19.54 20.75
CA SER A 145 -14.78 -18.78 22.00
C SER A 145 -16.13 -19.04 22.70
N GLY A 146 -16.99 -19.89 22.15
CA GLY A 146 -18.27 -20.26 22.73
C GLY A 146 -19.39 -19.25 22.46
N VAL A 147 -19.22 -18.31 21.53
CA VAL A 147 -20.29 -17.38 21.13
C VAL A 147 -21.37 -18.17 20.42
N SER A 148 -22.62 -18.12 20.93
CA SER A 148 -23.74 -18.83 20.34
C SER A 148 -24.15 -18.23 19.00
N GLU A 149 -24.51 -19.07 18.04
CA GLU A 149 -25.05 -18.62 16.73
C GLU A 149 -26.38 -17.85 16.89
N ASP A 150 -27.07 -18.04 18.01
CA ASP A 150 -28.28 -17.32 18.37
C ASP A 150 -28.06 -16.02 19.12
N GLU A 151 -26.84 -15.72 19.53
CA GLU A 151 -26.47 -14.48 20.20
C GLU A 151 -26.38 -13.34 19.17
N GLU A 152 -26.90 -12.16 19.53
CA GLU A 152 -26.75 -10.96 18.74
C GLU A 152 -25.41 -10.30 18.99
N ILE A 153 -24.52 -10.33 18.03
CA ILE A 153 -23.23 -9.64 18.09
C ILE A 153 -23.09 -8.66 16.93
N THR A 154 -22.28 -7.63 17.17
CA THR A 154 -21.89 -6.67 16.13
C THR A 154 -20.38 -6.53 16.12
N ILE A 155 -19.75 -6.86 15.01
CA ILE A 155 -18.33 -6.58 14.79
C ILE A 155 -18.13 -5.21 14.15
N VAL A 156 -17.00 -4.59 14.42
CA VAL A 156 -16.60 -3.30 13.85
C VAL A 156 -15.37 -3.52 12.98
N MET A 157 -15.39 -2.95 11.79
CA MET A 157 -14.24 -2.97 10.89
C MET A 157 -13.34 -1.77 11.16
N HIS A 158 -12.06 -2.03 11.38
CA HIS A 158 -11.06 -0.99 11.51
C HIS A 158 -10.20 -0.97 10.26
N VAL A 159 -10.13 0.16 9.58
CA VAL A 159 -9.40 0.35 8.31
C VAL A 159 -8.57 1.62 8.36
N SER A 160 -7.46 1.65 7.62
CA SER A 160 -6.55 2.80 7.62
C SER A 160 -6.88 3.82 6.52
N ASN A 161 -6.98 3.40 5.27
CA ASN A 161 -7.08 4.29 4.11
C ASN A 161 -7.93 3.68 2.99
N LEU A 162 -9.16 4.15 2.84
CA LEU A 162 -10.09 3.64 1.81
C LEU A 162 -9.73 4.08 0.37
N ALA A 163 -8.86 5.07 0.19
CA ALA A 163 -8.35 5.46 -1.13
C ALA A 163 -7.29 4.45 -1.66
N SER A 164 -6.79 3.57 -0.80
CA SER A 164 -5.92 2.48 -1.16
C SER A 164 -6.74 1.26 -1.59
N ARG A 165 -6.60 0.82 -2.83
CA ARG A 165 -7.28 -0.38 -3.35
C ARG A 165 -6.96 -1.64 -2.56
N THR A 166 -5.76 -1.75 -2.02
CA THR A 166 -5.37 -2.82 -1.07
C THR A 166 -6.35 -2.93 0.10
N ILE A 167 -6.73 -1.81 0.69
CA ILE A 167 -7.60 -1.77 1.86
C ILE A 167 -9.06 -1.97 1.46
N SER A 168 -9.54 -1.31 0.41
CA SER A 168 -10.92 -1.45 -0.04
C SER A 168 -11.24 -2.88 -0.50
N GLU A 169 -10.36 -3.53 -1.26
CA GLU A 169 -10.55 -4.93 -1.67
C GLU A 169 -10.62 -5.90 -0.48
N ARG A 170 -9.74 -5.72 0.53
CA ARG A 170 -9.81 -6.54 1.75
C ARG A 170 -11.11 -6.32 2.51
N LEU A 171 -11.51 -5.05 2.68
CA LEU A 171 -12.75 -4.70 3.37
C LEU A 171 -13.96 -5.28 2.66
N ASP A 172 -14.10 -5.03 1.37
CA ASP A 172 -15.24 -5.50 0.57
C ASP A 172 -15.35 -7.03 0.57
N SER A 173 -14.21 -7.72 0.41
CA SER A 173 -14.17 -9.17 0.46
C SER A 173 -14.47 -9.70 1.86
N THR A 174 -13.98 -9.06 2.92
CA THR A 174 -14.32 -9.45 4.30
C THR A 174 -15.83 -9.33 4.53
N ILE A 175 -16.43 -8.22 4.12
CA ILE A 175 -17.87 -7.98 4.30
C ILE A 175 -18.70 -9.03 3.52
N ALA A 176 -18.37 -9.24 2.24
CA ALA A 176 -19.10 -10.19 1.40
C ALA A 176 -19.03 -11.63 1.96
N ASN A 177 -17.82 -12.06 2.36
CA ASN A 177 -17.64 -13.40 2.93
C ASN A 177 -18.23 -13.53 4.33
N TRP A 178 -18.23 -12.47 5.14
CA TRP A 178 -18.90 -12.47 6.43
C TRP A 178 -20.39 -12.81 6.30
N TYR A 179 -21.11 -12.13 5.41
CA TYR A 179 -22.53 -12.38 5.20
C TYR A 179 -22.85 -13.78 4.64
N ASN A 180 -21.87 -14.44 4.02
CA ASN A 180 -22.01 -15.81 3.54
C ASN A 180 -21.69 -16.86 4.61
N LEU A 181 -20.81 -16.56 5.56
CA LEU A 181 -20.25 -17.51 6.52
C LEU A 181 -20.82 -17.36 7.93
N ALA A 182 -21.14 -16.14 8.34
CA ALA A 182 -21.55 -15.84 9.70
C ALA A 182 -23.04 -16.16 9.93
N PRO A 183 -23.42 -16.59 11.15
CA PRO A 183 -24.82 -16.72 11.56
C PRO A 183 -25.58 -15.42 11.32
N LYS A 184 -26.89 -15.52 11.01
CA LYS A 184 -27.72 -14.36 10.65
C LYS A 184 -27.81 -13.27 11.72
N LYS A 185 -27.61 -13.62 12.98
CA LYS A 185 -27.63 -12.67 14.11
C LYS A 185 -26.32 -11.93 14.31
N TRP A 186 -25.23 -12.38 13.66
CA TRP A 186 -23.93 -11.75 13.73
C TRP A 186 -23.82 -10.65 12.67
N LYS A 187 -23.75 -9.40 13.09
CA LYS A 187 -23.82 -8.22 12.21
C LYS A 187 -22.47 -7.52 12.08
N ILE A 188 -22.28 -6.82 10.98
CA ILE A 188 -21.21 -5.84 10.82
C ILE A 188 -21.80 -4.46 11.09
N SER A 189 -21.10 -3.64 11.85
CA SER A 189 -21.43 -2.23 12.06
C SER A 189 -21.47 -1.49 10.71
N LYS A 190 -22.40 -0.56 10.55
CA LYS A 190 -22.43 0.35 9.40
C LYS A 190 -21.34 1.42 9.46
N ALA A 191 -20.77 1.66 10.63
CA ALA A 191 -19.67 2.60 10.83
C ALA A 191 -18.34 1.84 10.83
N TYR A 192 -17.35 2.40 10.13
CA TYR A 192 -15.98 1.93 10.14
C TYR A 192 -15.13 2.87 10.97
N LEU A 193 -14.21 2.31 11.74
CA LEU A 193 -13.16 3.09 12.36
C LEU A 193 -12.05 3.30 11.33
N ILE A 194 -11.88 4.55 10.90
CA ILE A 194 -10.80 4.93 9.98
C ILE A 194 -9.70 5.56 10.81
N ASN A 195 -8.52 4.97 10.75
CA ASN A 195 -7.35 5.49 11.43
C ASN A 195 -6.23 5.70 10.40
N TYR A 196 -5.93 6.95 10.11
CA TYR A 196 -4.76 7.35 9.32
C TYR A 196 -3.49 7.45 10.20
N GLY A 197 -3.54 6.85 11.37
CA GLY A 197 -2.50 6.94 12.37
C GLY A 197 -1.21 6.22 11.99
N ASP A 198 -0.19 6.55 12.73
CA ASP A 198 1.13 5.94 12.65
C ASP A 198 1.04 4.47 13.06
N GLU A 199 1.50 3.57 12.19
CA GLU A 199 1.77 2.18 12.55
C GLU A 199 3.09 2.06 13.32
#